data_a3de89a0dd7292a627aa8c7f2ff2609e
#
_entry.id   a3de89a0dd7292a627aa8c7f2ff2609e
#
_cell.length_a   1.000
_cell.length_b   1.000
_cell.length_c   1.000
_cell.angle_alpha   90.00
_cell.angle_beta   90.00
_cell.angle_gamma   90.00
#
_symmetry.space_group_name_H-M   'P 1'
#
loop_
_entity.id
_entity.type
_entity.pdbx_description
1 polymer ?
#
loop_
_entity_poly.entity_id
_entity_poly.type
_entity_poly.pdbx_seq_one_letter_code
_entity_poly.pdbx_strand_id
1 'polypeptide(L)'
;MSEENKKEQNKEEEKDFDVVGANDELEKAVMELIFNEPFYANLTLNMKREFTTSIPTIGVNVTDEVNLFINPYFFESLTLQEQVSVLIHEAHHVINNHFTRFRDLEPQIFENPKERKLRERVQDLQNASVLNQAADYAINEYIPGLPKKLKCFDKDGNVMKYPEKDEQGNKHPQAGKPIEGTPCLVKELKKQIQTRY
;
A
#
# COMPACT_ATOMS: atom_id res chain seq x y z
N MET A 1 -29.02 -19.75 21.34
CA MET A 1 -28.58 -18.42 20.83
C MET A 1 -27.59 -18.72 19.76
N SER A 2 -28.00 -18.57 18.50
CA SER A 2 -27.35 -19.05 17.32
C SER A 2 -26.14 -18.17 16.94
N GLU A 3 -25.13 -18.77 16.31
CA GLU A 3 -23.91 -18.13 15.83
C GLU A 3 -24.15 -17.01 14.80
N GLU A 4 -25.35 -16.90 14.27
CA GLU A 4 -25.78 -15.81 13.36
C GLU A 4 -25.84 -14.44 14.07
N ASN A 5 -26.17 -14.38 15.35
CA ASN A 5 -26.21 -13.13 16.11
C ASN A 5 -24.84 -12.55 16.50
N LYS A 6 -23.73 -13.28 16.26
CA LYS A 6 -22.38 -12.76 16.49
C LYS A 6 -21.73 -12.13 15.25
N LYS A 7 -22.29 -12.37 14.06
CA LYS A 7 -21.80 -11.77 12.80
C LYS A 7 -22.34 -10.37 12.50
N GLU A 8 -23.45 -9.99 13.12
CA GLU A 8 -24.06 -8.68 12.94
C GLU A 8 -23.52 -7.58 13.87
N GLN A 9 -22.78 -7.93 14.92
CA GLN A 9 -22.28 -6.94 15.89
C GLN A 9 -20.88 -6.37 15.59
N ASN A 10 -20.24 -6.74 14.46
CA ASN A 10 -18.94 -6.20 14.06
C ASN A 10 -19.01 -5.35 12.79
N LYS A 11 -20.14 -4.72 12.50
CA LYS A 11 -20.12 -3.47 11.74
C LYS A 11 -19.70 -2.38 12.71
N GLU A 12 -18.40 -2.23 12.94
CA GLU A 12 -17.84 -0.97 13.44
C GLU A 12 -18.35 0.11 12.50
N GLU A 13 -18.97 1.15 13.04
CA GLU A 13 -19.41 2.32 12.31
C GLU A 13 -18.18 2.92 11.63
N GLU A 14 -17.96 2.56 10.36
CA GLU A 14 -17.02 3.29 9.51
C GLU A 14 -17.49 4.73 9.50
N LYS A 15 -16.65 5.62 9.97
CA LYS A 15 -16.92 7.05 9.95
C LYS A 15 -17.18 7.42 8.50
N ASP A 16 -18.35 8.00 8.25
CA ASP A 16 -18.85 8.31 6.91
C ASP A 16 -17.91 9.35 6.28
N PHE A 17 -16.93 8.90 5.49
CA PHE A 17 -16.10 9.80 4.70
C PHE A 17 -16.89 10.25 3.46
N ASP A 18 -16.56 11.41 2.92
CA ASP A 18 -17.20 11.93 1.72
C ASP A 18 -16.82 11.10 0.49
N VAL A 19 -17.60 10.04 0.23
CA VAL A 19 -17.42 9.16 -0.94
C VAL A 19 -17.53 9.94 -2.23
N VAL A 20 -18.38 10.96 -2.29
CA VAL A 20 -18.61 11.75 -3.51
C VAL A 20 -17.38 12.59 -3.81
N GLY A 21 -16.86 13.32 -2.80
CA GLY A 21 -15.66 14.11 -2.96
C GLY A 21 -14.44 13.28 -3.31
N ALA A 22 -14.25 12.13 -2.64
CA ALA A 22 -13.17 11.21 -2.93
C ALA A 22 -13.24 10.65 -4.36
N ASN A 23 -14.45 10.34 -4.84
CA ASN A 23 -14.63 9.89 -6.22
C ASN A 23 -14.33 11.00 -7.24
N ASP A 24 -14.73 12.24 -6.96
CA ASP A 24 -14.44 13.39 -7.84
C ASP A 24 -12.93 13.63 -7.97
N GLU A 25 -12.16 13.50 -6.89
CA GLU A 25 -10.69 13.58 -6.94
C GLU A 25 -10.08 12.44 -7.75
N LEU A 26 -10.56 11.21 -7.60
CA LEU A 26 -10.12 10.07 -8.38
C LEU A 26 -10.42 10.26 -9.87
N GLU A 27 -11.63 10.73 -10.23
CA GLU A 27 -12.01 10.97 -11.62
C GLU A 27 -11.10 12.05 -12.26
N LYS A 28 -10.74 13.12 -11.55
CA LYS A 28 -9.78 14.12 -12.02
C LYS A 28 -8.41 13.49 -12.34
N ALA A 29 -7.89 12.65 -11.44
CA ALA A 29 -6.62 11.97 -11.65
C ALA A 29 -6.69 10.98 -12.83
N VAL A 30 -7.80 10.26 -13.00
CA VAL A 30 -8.03 9.37 -14.15
C VAL A 30 -8.14 10.16 -15.46
N MET A 31 -8.81 11.31 -15.45
CA MET A 31 -8.86 12.19 -16.63
C MET A 31 -7.48 12.67 -17.02
N GLU A 32 -6.64 13.05 -16.08
CA GLU A 32 -5.23 13.44 -16.34
C GLU A 32 -4.45 12.27 -16.96
N LEU A 33 -4.67 11.02 -16.46
CA LEU A 33 -4.10 9.81 -17.07
C LEU A 33 -4.59 9.60 -18.50
N ILE A 34 -5.87 9.81 -18.80
CA ILE A 34 -6.44 9.63 -20.15
C ILE A 34 -5.72 10.54 -21.16
N PHE A 35 -5.41 11.78 -20.77
CA PHE A 35 -4.77 12.74 -21.65
C PHE A 35 -3.27 12.52 -21.82
N ASN A 36 -2.58 12.16 -20.74
CA ASN A 36 -1.12 12.14 -20.74
C ASN A 36 -0.54 10.72 -20.79
N GLU A 37 -1.23 9.73 -20.20
CA GLU A 37 -0.76 8.37 -20.03
C GLU A 37 -1.88 7.35 -20.30
N PRO A 38 -2.44 7.29 -21.53
CA PRO A 38 -3.67 6.53 -21.85
C PRO A 38 -3.55 5.02 -21.58
N PHE A 39 -2.35 4.47 -21.61
CA PHE A 39 -2.12 3.07 -21.26
C PHE A 39 -2.43 2.80 -19.78
N TYR A 40 -1.93 3.63 -18.89
CA TYR A 40 -2.21 3.50 -17.44
C TYR A 40 -3.65 3.86 -17.10
N ALA A 41 -4.24 4.82 -17.83
CA ALA A 41 -5.65 5.14 -17.70
C ALA A 41 -6.53 3.91 -17.98
N ASN A 42 -6.26 3.20 -19.07
CA ASN A 42 -7.00 1.99 -19.42
C ASN A 42 -6.89 0.92 -18.34
N LEU A 43 -5.70 0.70 -17.79
CA LEU A 43 -5.51 -0.25 -16.68
C LEU A 43 -6.30 0.16 -15.45
N THR A 44 -6.19 1.41 -15.00
CA THR A 44 -6.89 1.94 -13.82
C THR A 44 -8.41 1.87 -13.99
N LEU A 45 -8.94 2.15 -15.18
CA LEU A 45 -10.37 2.08 -15.47
C LEU A 45 -10.91 0.63 -15.42
N ASN A 46 -10.08 -0.36 -15.71
CA ASN A 46 -10.46 -1.77 -15.64
C ASN A 46 -10.26 -2.39 -14.25
N MET A 47 -9.72 -1.66 -13.28
CA MET A 47 -9.64 -2.09 -11.89
C MET A 47 -10.98 -1.84 -11.19
N LYS A 48 -11.38 -2.76 -10.33
CA LYS A 48 -12.49 -2.54 -9.40
C LYS A 48 -12.00 -1.62 -8.29
N ARG A 49 -12.52 -0.40 -8.27
CA ARG A 49 -12.10 0.66 -7.35
C ARG A 49 -12.96 0.63 -6.09
N GLU A 50 -12.33 0.65 -4.93
CA GLU A 50 -12.99 0.64 -3.62
C GLU A 50 -12.31 1.63 -2.68
N PHE A 51 -13.11 2.57 -2.15
CA PHE A 51 -12.66 3.45 -1.08
C PHE A 51 -12.79 2.74 0.25
N THR A 52 -11.70 2.71 1.01
CA THR A 52 -11.68 2.05 2.33
C THR A 52 -10.67 2.71 3.26
N THR A 53 -11.03 2.81 4.52
CA THR A 53 -10.11 3.27 5.58
C THR A 53 -9.38 2.11 6.28
N SER A 54 -9.60 0.87 5.81
CA SER A 54 -8.94 -0.33 6.35
C SER A 54 -7.44 -0.39 6.03
N ILE A 55 -7.00 0.35 5.02
CA ILE A 55 -5.59 0.50 4.67
C ILE A 55 -5.15 1.96 4.86
N PRO A 56 -3.87 2.20 5.23
CA PRO A 56 -3.42 3.55 5.55
C PRO A 56 -3.14 4.44 4.34
N THR A 57 -3.05 3.87 3.13
CA THR A 57 -2.66 4.55 1.90
C THR A 57 -3.49 4.06 0.71
N ILE A 58 -2.85 3.57 -0.33
CA ILE A 58 -3.44 2.97 -1.54
C ILE A 58 -2.78 1.61 -1.77
N GLY A 59 -3.45 0.71 -2.46
CA GLY A 59 -2.88 -0.58 -2.81
C GLY A 59 -3.76 -1.38 -3.76
N VAL A 60 -3.15 -2.29 -4.51
CA VAL A 60 -3.87 -3.24 -5.36
C VAL A 60 -3.81 -4.66 -4.80
N ASN A 61 -4.81 -5.43 -5.13
CA ASN A 61 -4.84 -6.87 -4.91
C ASN A 61 -5.38 -7.56 -6.18
N VAL A 62 -4.80 -8.70 -6.51
CA VAL A 62 -5.20 -9.50 -7.67
C VAL A 62 -5.71 -10.85 -7.17
N THR A 63 -7.01 -11.05 -7.34
CA THR A 63 -7.71 -12.31 -7.11
C THR A 63 -8.26 -12.80 -8.44
N ASP A 64 -9.58 -12.97 -8.58
CA ASP A 64 -10.24 -13.19 -9.86
C ASP A 64 -10.34 -11.89 -10.68
N GLU A 65 -10.32 -10.76 -9.98
CA GLU A 65 -10.31 -9.41 -10.53
C GLU A 65 -9.14 -8.61 -9.94
N VAL A 66 -8.79 -7.51 -10.59
CA VAL A 66 -7.84 -6.53 -10.06
C VAL A 66 -8.61 -5.52 -9.22
N ASN A 67 -8.38 -5.49 -7.92
CA ASN A 67 -9.02 -4.57 -7.00
C ASN A 67 -8.03 -3.47 -6.60
N LEU A 68 -8.44 -2.22 -6.72
CA LEU A 68 -7.71 -1.03 -6.27
C LEU A 68 -8.40 -0.48 -5.02
N PHE A 69 -7.74 -0.57 -3.89
CA PHE A 69 -8.18 -0.04 -2.60
C PHE A 69 -7.55 1.33 -2.37
N ILE A 70 -8.37 2.30 -2.03
CA ILE A 70 -7.94 3.70 -1.88
C ILE A 70 -8.40 4.22 -0.52
N ASN A 71 -7.44 4.61 0.33
CA ASN A 71 -7.80 5.40 1.50
C ASN A 71 -8.11 6.84 1.05
N PRO A 72 -9.34 7.34 1.25
CA PRO A 72 -9.75 8.66 0.75
C PRO A 72 -8.92 9.78 1.36
N TYR A 73 -8.63 9.74 2.64
CA TYR A 73 -7.83 10.77 3.33
C TYR A 73 -6.39 10.83 2.82
N PHE A 74 -5.81 9.67 2.50
CA PHE A 74 -4.50 9.60 1.87
C PHE A 74 -4.55 10.24 0.49
N PHE A 75 -5.51 9.83 -0.34
CA PHE A 75 -5.59 10.26 -1.74
C PHE A 75 -5.85 11.77 -1.86
N GLU A 76 -6.75 12.33 -1.05
CA GLU A 76 -7.04 13.77 -0.95
C GLU A 76 -5.85 14.59 -0.43
N SER A 77 -4.94 13.98 0.35
CA SER A 77 -3.75 14.66 0.85
C SER A 77 -2.67 14.90 -0.20
N LEU A 78 -2.81 14.26 -1.37
CA LEU A 78 -1.87 14.32 -2.49
C LEU A 78 -2.24 15.44 -3.47
N THR A 79 -1.25 16.02 -4.12
CA THR A 79 -1.48 16.86 -5.30
C THR A 79 -1.96 16.00 -6.47
N LEU A 80 -2.65 16.57 -7.45
CA LEU A 80 -3.12 15.86 -8.64
C LEU A 80 -2.00 15.07 -9.34
N GLN A 81 -0.81 15.66 -9.45
CA GLN A 81 0.35 14.98 -10.06
C GLN A 81 0.81 13.77 -9.22
N GLU A 82 0.78 13.88 -7.90
CA GLU A 82 1.10 12.77 -7.01
C GLU A 82 0.02 11.69 -7.04
N GLN A 83 -1.27 12.07 -7.15
CA GLN A 83 -2.40 11.14 -7.34
C GLN A 83 -2.21 10.31 -8.62
N VAL A 84 -1.89 10.98 -9.74
CA VAL A 84 -1.56 10.32 -11.02
C VAL A 84 -0.38 9.34 -10.84
N SER A 85 0.69 9.79 -10.18
CA SER A 85 1.89 8.99 -9.99
C SER A 85 1.66 7.75 -9.13
N VAL A 86 0.84 7.83 -8.08
CA VAL A 86 0.51 6.65 -7.25
C VAL A 86 -0.42 5.69 -8.01
N LEU A 87 -1.32 6.17 -8.86
CA LEU A 87 -2.13 5.30 -9.73
C LEU A 87 -1.26 4.54 -10.75
N ILE A 88 -0.26 5.20 -11.33
CA ILE A 88 0.73 4.57 -12.20
C ILE A 88 1.54 3.52 -11.42
N HIS A 89 1.91 3.81 -10.17
CA HIS A 89 2.62 2.88 -9.30
C HIS A 89 1.81 1.59 -9.08
N GLU A 90 0.54 1.70 -8.72
CA GLU A 90 -0.34 0.55 -8.53
C GLU A 90 -0.52 -0.25 -9.83
N ALA A 91 -0.66 0.43 -10.97
CA ALA A 91 -0.71 -0.22 -12.27
C ALA A 91 0.58 -1.01 -12.58
N HIS A 92 1.75 -0.50 -12.19
CA HIS A 92 3.02 -1.23 -12.36
C HIS A 92 3.08 -2.52 -11.54
N HIS A 93 2.48 -2.59 -10.36
CA HIS A 93 2.38 -3.86 -9.61
C HIS A 93 1.62 -4.92 -10.41
N VAL A 94 0.57 -4.52 -11.11
CA VAL A 94 -0.22 -5.41 -11.99
C VAL A 94 0.58 -5.82 -13.23
N ILE A 95 1.16 -4.85 -13.96
CA ILE A 95 1.93 -5.09 -15.19
C ILE A 95 3.11 -6.04 -14.93
N ASN A 96 3.84 -5.83 -13.83
CA ASN A 96 4.98 -6.65 -13.47
C ASN A 96 4.59 -7.98 -12.81
N ASN A 97 3.28 -8.23 -12.67
CA ASN A 97 2.73 -9.45 -12.11
C ASN A 97 3.33 -9.81 -10.74
N HIS A 98 3.53 -8.80 -9.88
CA HIS A 98 4.20 -8.97 -8.59
C HIS A 98 3.49 -9.98 -7.69
N PHE A 99 2.15 -9.99 -7.69
CA PHE A 99 1.33 -10.88 -6.87
C PHE A 99 1.53 -12.36 -7.23
N THR A 100 1.51 -12.70 -8.52
CA THR A 100 1.73 -14.09 -8.98
C THR A 100 3.18 -14.50 -8.74
N ARG A 101 4.13 -13.62 -9.04
CA ARG A 101 5.56 -13.89 -8.81
C ARG A 101 5.86 -14.15 -7.34
N PHE A 102 5.23 -13.44 -6.43
CA PHE A 102 5.39 -13.67 -4.99
C PHE A 102 4.81 -15.02 -4.57
N ARG A 103 3.60 -15.36 -5.05
CA ARG A 103 2.98 -16.66 -4.81
C ARG A 103 3.83 -17.81 -5.35
N ASP A 104 4.41 -17.65 -6.52
CA ASP A 104 5.22 -18.71 -7.17
C ASP A 104 6.60 -18.88 -6.51
N LEU A 105 7.07 -17.88 -5.76
CA LEU A 105 8.30 -18.00 -4.96
C LEU A 105 8.08 -18.81 -3.67
N GLU A 106 6.86 -18.88 -3.14
CA GLU A 106 6.57 -19.60 -1.90
C GLU A 106 6.96 -21.09 -1.94
N PRO A 107 6.65 -21.89 -2.98
CA PRO A 107 7.02 -23.29 -3.02
C PRO A 107 8.54 -23.52 -3.10
N GLN A 108 9.27 -22.65 -3.81
CA GLN A 108 10.72 -22.79 -4.02
C GLN A 108 11.52 -22.52 -2.74
N ILE A 109 10.97 -21.73 -1.85
CA ILE A 109 11.58 -21.37 -0.55
C ILE A 109 11.35 -22.48 0.49
N PHE A 110 10.37 -23.40 0.29
CA PHE A 110 9.79 -24.22 1.36
C PHE A 110 9.96 -25.73 1.26
N GLU A 111 10.78 -26.23 0.35
CA GLU A 111 10.97 -27.70 0.21
C GLU A 111 11.82 -28.35 1.31
N ASN A 112 12.38 -27.61 2.27
CA ASN A 112 13.28 -28.14 3.29
C ASN A 112 12.71 -27.95 4.73
N PRO A 113 12.65 -29.01 5.59
CA PRO A 113 12.08 -28.91 6.96
C PRO A 113 12.80 -27.97 7.93
N LYS A 114 14.06 -27.61 7.67
CA LYS A 114 14.77 -26.54 8.43
C LYS A 114 14.16 -25.15 8.20
N GLU A 115 13.30 -25.03 7.18
CA GLU A 115 12.70 -23.82 6.68
C GLU A 115 11.33 -23.52 7.29
N ARG A 116 10.82 -24.38 8.20
CA ARG A 116 9.58 -24.14 8.92
C ARG A 116 9.63 -22.86 9.76
N LYS A 117 10.80 -22.57 10.36
CA LYS A 117 11.08 -21.29 11.02
C LYS A 117 11.24 -20.13 10.02
N LEU A 118 11.61 -20.44 8.78
CA LEU A 118 11.69 -19.46 7.70
C LEU A 118 10.30 -19.14 7.17
N ARG A 119 9.34 -20.10 7.18
CA ARG A 119 7.93 -19.86 6.87
C ARG A 119 7.29 -18.82 7.78
N GLU A 120 7.51 -18.92 9.08
CA GLU A 120 7.04 -17.91 10.05
C GLU A 120 7.68 -16.56 9.74
N ARG A 121 8.99 -16.52 9.46
CA ARG A 121 9.70 -15.31 9.04
C ARG A 121 9.26 -14.76 7.68
N VAL A 122 8.87 -15.61 6.73
CA VAL A 122 8.39 -15.15 5.41
C VAL A 122 6.94 -14.72 5.50
N GLN A 123 6.12 -15.30 6.37
CA GLN A 123 4.80 -14.79 6.69
C GLN A 123 4.89 -13.39 7.32
N ASP A 124 5.84 -13.18 8.23
CA ASP A 124 6.16 -11.86 8.78
C ASP A 124 6.75 -10.92 7.71
N LEU A 125 7.51 -11.46 6.76
CA LEU A 125 8.03 -10.74 5.60
C LEU A 125 6.94 -10.42 4.56
N GLN A 126 5.91 -11.25 4.41
CA GLN A 126 4.72 -10.94 3.62
C GLN A 126 3.89 -9.83 4.28
N ASN A 127 3.80 -9.79 5.59
CA ASN A 127 3.05 -8.78 6.33
C ASN A 127 3.77 -7.42 6.44
N ALA A 128 5.11 -7.39 6.43
CA ALA A 128 5.90 -6.14 6.55
C ALA A 128 6.74 -5.83 5.31
N SER A 129 6.75 -6.63 4.51
CA SER A 129 7.06 -6.99 3.19
C SER A 129 8.32 -6.40 2.58
N VAL A 130 9.40 -7.09 2.86
CA VAL A 130 10.62 -7.01 2.04
C VAL A 130 10.29 -7.24 0.55
N LEU A 131 9.31 -8.12 0.24
CA LEU A 131 8.86 -8.37 -1.12
C LEU A 131 8.16 -7.16 -1.73
N ASN A 132 7.28 -6.48 -0.97
CA ASN A 132 6.65 -5.25 -1.43
C ASN A 132 7.67 -4.14 -1.63
N GLN A 133 8.59 -3.96 -0.67
CA GLN A 133 9.68 -3.01 -0.82
C GLN A 133 10.57 -3.33 -2.03
N ALA A 134 10.88 -4.61 -2.28
CA ALA A 134 11.64 -5.03 -3.46
C ALA A 134 10.89 -4.74 -4.77
N ALA A 135 9.57 -4.95 -4.79
CA ALA A 135 8.71 -4.59 -5.91
C ALA A 135 8.71 -3.08 -6.15
N ASP A 136 8.56 -2.28 -5.07
CA ASP A 136 8.60 -0.82 -5.13
C ASP A 136 9.95 -0.31 -5.65
N TYR A 137 11.07 -0.88 -5.17
CA TYR A 137 12.39 -0.54 -5.70
C TYR A 137 12.52 -0.81 -7.20
N ALA A 138 11.85 -1.85 -7.70
CA ALA A 138 11.91 -2.21 -9.10
C ALA A 138 11.15 -1.25 -10.02
N ILE A 139 10.15 -0.53 -9.50
CA ILE A 139 9.25 0.31 -10.31
C ILE A 139 9.40 1.80 -10.05
N ASN A 140 9.68 2.23 -8.82
CA ASN A 140 9.63 3.65 -8.44
C ASN A 140 10.60 4.55 -9.20
N GLU A 141 11.74 4.02 -9.68
CA GLU A 141 12.69 4.81 -10.46
C GLU A 141 12.15 5.22 -11.85
N TYR A 142 11.11 4.52 -12.32
CA TYR A 142 10.51 4.77 -13.64
C TYR A 142 9.27 5.66 -13.56
N ILE A 143 8.83 6.04 -12.36
CA ILE A 143 7.61 6.81 -12.14
C ILE A 143 7.98 8.23 -11.71
N PRO A 144 7.80 9.23 -12.58
CA PRO A 144 8.01 10.62 -12.21
C PRO A 144 6.88 11.12 -11.28
N GLY A 145 7.21 12.06 -10.41
CA GLY A 145 6.21 12.77 -9.61
C GLY A 145 5.71 12.02 -8.37
N LEU A 146 6.26 10.86 -8.02
CA LEU A 146 5.93 10.19 -6.77
C LEU A 146 6.15 11.14 -5.57
N PRO A 147 5.23 11.12 -4.58
CA PRO A 147 5.34 11.96 -3.39
C PRO A 147 6.63 11.64 -2.63
N LYS A 148 7.35 12.68 -2.22
CA LYS A 148 8.59 12.51 -1.45
C LYS A 148 8.37 11.90 -0.07
N LYS A 149 7.17 12.10 0.47
CA LYS A 149 6.73 11.57 1.75
C LYS A 149 5.30 11.10 1.62
N LEU A 150 5.04 9.89 2.07
CA LEU A 150 3.74 9.27 2.13
C LEU A 150 3.27 9.28 3.57
N LYS A 151 2.19 9.98 3.86
CA LYS A 151 1.56 9.95 5.19
C LYS A 151 0.60 8.78 5.26
N CYS A 152 0.62 8.05 6.37
CA CYS A 152 -0.34 7.00 6.67
C CYS A 152 -1.51 7.60 7.45
N PHE A 153 -2.73 7.19 7.12
CA PHE A 153 -3.94 7.67 7.78
C PHE A 153 -4.67 6.51 8.46
N ASP A 154 -5.22 6.78 9.64
CA ASP A 154 -6.09 5.85 10.35
C ASP A 154 -7.53 5.91 9.81
N LYS A 155 -8.41 5.07 10.37
CA LYS A 155 -9.82 4.98 9.99
C LYS A 155 -10.61 6.28 10.19
N ASP A 156 -10.13 7.17 11.05
CA ASP A 156 -10.77 8.43 11.40
C ASP A 156 -10.20 9.62 10.59
N GLY A 157 -9.27 9.36 9.67
CA GLY A 157 -8.60 10.38 8.85
C GLY A 157 -7.50 11.13 9.59
N ASN A 158 -7.03 10.64 10.72
CA ASN A 158 -5.89 11.25 11.39
C ASN A 158 -4.58 10.67 10.85
N VAL A 159 -3.56 11.51 10.76
CA VAL A 159 -2.22 11.03 10.43
C VAL A 159 -1.73 10.09 11.53
N MET A 160 -1.44 8.86 11.17
CA MET A 160 -0.91 7.85 12.09
C MET A 160 0.42 8.31 12.68
N LYS A 161 0.63 8.00 13.97
CA LYS A 161 1.85 8.37 14.71
C LYS A 161 2.48 7.13 15.34
N TYR A 162 3.80 7.15 15.44
CA TYR A 162 4.51 6.12 16.18
C TYR A 162 4.02 6.05 17.64
N PRO A 163 3.81 4.83 18.18
CA PRO A 163 3.34 4.67 19.55
C PRO A 163 4.37 5.18 20.56
N GLU A 164 3.92 5.51 21.76
CA GLU A 164 4.78 5.94 22.87
C GLU A 164 5.81 4.87 23.26
N LYS A 165 5.43 3.59 23.17
CA LYS A 165 6.25 2.44 23.53
C LYS A 165 6.27 1.43 22.40
N ASP A 166 7.42 0.76 22.24
CA ASP A 166 7.58 -0.40 21.37
C ASP A 166 6.90 -1.66 21.94
N GLU A 167 6.92 -2.75 21.18
CA GLU A 167 6.34 -4.04 21.59
C GLU A 167 7.00 -4.63 22.83
N GLN A 168 8.22 -4.22 23.17
CA GLN A 168 8.96 -4.62 24.36
C GLN A 168 8.71 -3.70 25.57
N GLY A 169 7.88 -2.65 25.41
CA GLY A 169 7.53 -1.69 26.46
C GLY A 169 8.53 -0.55 26.66
N ASN A 170 9.59 -0.46 25.82
CA ASN A 170 10.55 0.64 25.83
C ASN A 170 9.99 1.85 25.10
N LYS A 171 10.47 3.05 25.45
CA LYS A 171 10.07 4.27 24.73
C LYS A 171 10.49 4.19 23.27
N HIS A 172 9.49 4.34 22.36
CA HIS A 172 9.78 4.32 20.93
C HIS A 172 10.62 5.53 20.52
N PRO A 173 11.73 5.35 19.72
CA PRO A 173 12.63 6.45 19.34
C PRO A 173 11.95 7.60 18.59
N GLN A 174 10.83 7.32 17.92
CA GLN A 174 10.06 8.28 17.14
C GLN A 174 8.67 8.55 17.74
N ALA A 175 8.46 8.24 19.02
CA ALA A 175 7.18 8.40 19.70
C ALA A 175 6.50 9.73 19.38
N GLY A 176 5.22 9.69 19.00
CA GLY A 176 4.41 10.85 18.67
C GLY A 176 4.70 11.52 17.32
N LYS A 177 5.75 11.10 16.59
CA LYS A 177 5.99 11.61 15.23
C LYS A 177 5.06 10.93 14.24
N PRO A 178 4.67 11.60 13.13
CA PRO A 178 3.92 10.97 12.05
C PRO A 178 4.64 9.74 11.50
N ILE A 179 3.86 8.71 11.17
CA ILE A 179 4.36 7.59 10.37
C ILE A 179 4.36 8.06 8.92
N GLU A 180 5.55 8.31 8.40
CA GLU A 180 5.76 8.75 7.03
C GLU A 180 6.61 7.70 6.31
N GLY A 181 6.10 7.20 5.18
CA GLY A 181 6.87 6.43 4.22
C GLY A 181 7.63 7.35 3.26
N THR A 182 8.71 6.86 2.70
CA THR A 182 9.35 7.43 1.52
C THR A 182 9.26 6.41 0.39
N PRO A 183 9.07 6.85 -0.87
CA PRO A 183 9.16 5.92 -1.99
C PRO A 183 10.49 5.17 -1.94
N CYS A 184 10.43 3.85 -2.08
CA CYS A 184 11.63 3.01 -2.14
C CYS A 184 12.40 3.29 -3.43
N LEU A 185 13.52 4.00 -3.36
CA LEU A 185 14.38 4.32 -4.50
C LEU A 185 15.72 3.60 -4.42
N VAL A 186 16.20 3.04 -5.53
CA VAL A 186 17.47 2.29 -5.58
C VAL A 186 18.67 3.13 -5.11
N LYS A 187 18.63 4.45 -5.31
CA LYS A 187 19.66 5.37 -4.79
C LYS A 187 19.75 5.33 -3.25
N GLU A 188 18.61 5.22 -2.58
CA GLU A 188 18.54 5.15 -1.12
C GLU A 188 18.99 3.79 -0.61
N LEU A 189 18.62 2.71 -1.30
CA LEU A 189 19.09 1.37 -1.01
C LEU A 189 20.62 1.28 -1.10
N LYS A 190 21.22 1.81 -2.18
CA LYS A 190 22.69 1.88 -2.34
C LYS A 190 23.35 2.64 -1.20
N LYS A 191 22.78 3.77 -0.77
CA LYS A 191 23.28 4.57 0.35
C LYS A 191 23.20 3.79 1.66
N GLN A 192 22.09 3.08 1.93
CA GLN A 192 21.94 2.26 3.13
C GLN A 192 22.94 1.09 3.19
N ILE A 193 23.22 0.47 2.04
CA ILE A 193 24.24 -0.60 1.95
C ILE A 193 25.63 -0.03 2.23
N GLN A 194 26.00 1.11 1.64
CA GLN A 194 27.31 1.75 1.83
C GLN A 194 27.55 2.24 3.26
N THR A 195 26.51 2.54 4.03
CA THR A 195 26.64 2.98 5.43
C THR A 195 26.74 1.83 6.43
N ARG A 196 26.52 0.58 5.99
CA ARG A 196 26.58 -0.63 6.85
C ARG A 196 27.89 -1.41 6.73
N TYR A 197 28.77 -1.01 5.82
CA TYR A 197 30.10 -1.56 5.58
C TYR A 197 31.15 -0.45 5.56
#